data_1cffe714fbc69168384c81e7ef2832d5
#
_entry.id   1cffe714fbc69168384c81e7ef2832d5
#
_cell.length_a   1.000
_cell.length_b   1.000
_cell.length_c   1.000
_cell.angle_alpha   90.00
_cell.angle_beta   90.00
_cell.angle_gamma   90.00
#
_symmetry.space_group_name_H-M   'P 1'
#
loop_
_entity.id
_entity.type
_entity.pdbx_description
1 polymer ?
#
loop_
_entity_poly.entity_id
_entity_poly.type
_entity_poly.pdbx_seq_one_letter_code
_entity_poly.pdbx_strand_id
1 'polypeptide(L)'
;MENISEIISHFNFTQTRKSKQYLTSFFSQKNFNKNQTLYTQQKLKMFLENFQLIDGYKSSENIVSSIQKFLGEINTDNYNLLTKIMYREFFNQTNNNITLFIEFFYRFGVVLKSFQKSNLCKDYSDEIEKNIQFIDSLSINEYHHKILDFKQRKNILTKIETEVKNGNFVSFWNFFYMFDVYSSIAKGIKQHNLKFPQFNSDTSFMIENFYHLDLKDAVKNTIEVKEKNTIIFTGANMSGKSTAMKSISIIVLLAHLGVAVPAENCNIPFYESIFLHFSVNDNLKEGYSHFMQEIVNLKNVLQELKTKNCFVVFDEIFNGTNINDAAKITVDTIDGLSKYKNSMFVFSTHLNLIENYLVNNKNIMLLNLESYLTDNELTFTYKLKEGWSKLEIGKILFDKYGLNDLLKQH
;
A
#
# COMPACT_ATOMS: atom_id res chain seq x y z
N MET A 1 -1.42 9.65 -8.14
CA MET A 1 -1.61 8.49 -7.22
C MET A 1 -2.85 8.67 -6.35
N GLU A 2 -4.00 8.93 -6.95
CA GLU A 2 -5.26 9.13 -6.21
C GLU A 2 -5.76 7.86 -5.49
N ASN A 3 -5.32 6.68 -5.91
CA ASN A 3 -5.79 5.41 -5.33
C ASN A 3 -5.01 4.91 -4.10
N ILE A 4 -3.93 5.57 -3.68
CA ILE A 4 -3.18 5.11 -2.50
C ILE A 4 -3.99 5.29 -1.22
N SER A 5 -4.79 6.36 -1.10
CA SER A 5 -5.65 6.59 0.06
C SER A 5 -6.73 5.52 0.23
N GLU A 6 -7.28 5.01 -0.87
CA GLU A 6 -8.24 3.90 -0.88
C GLU A 6 -7.58 2.62 -0.40
N ILE A 7 -6.40 2.27 -0.95
CA ILE A 7 -5.63 1.10 -0.52
C ILE A 7 -5.30 1.18 0.97
N ILE A 8 -4.81 2.34 1.44
CA ILE A 8 -4.47 2.55 2.84
C ILE A 8 -5.67 2.30 3.75
N SER A 9 -6.89 2.63 3.34
CA SER A 9 -8.10 2.45 4.15
C SER A 9 -8.33 0.99 4.57
N HIS A 10 -7.97 0.02 3.73
CA HIS A 10 -8.06 -1.42 4.02
C HIS A 10 -7.04 -1.92 5.06
N PHE A 11 -5.99 -1.14 5.29
CA PHE A 11 -4.89 -1.49 6.20
C PHE A 11 -4.74 -0.54 7.37
N ASN A 12 -5.62 0.47 7.51
CA ASN A 12 -5.49 1.50 8.55
C ASN A 12 -6.20 1.10 9.84
N PHE A 13 -5.53 0.28 10.64
CA PHE A 13 -5.88 -0.07 12.02
C PHE A 13 -4.87 0.51 13.01
N THR A 14 -4.14 1.54 12.62
CA THR A 14 -3.12 2.19 13.45
C THR A 14 -3.76 2.85 14.67
N GLN A 15 -3.07 2.80 15.80
CA GLN A 15 -3.57 3.27 17.07
C GLN A 15 -3.22 4.74 17.33
N THR A 16 -2.24 5.30 16.60
CA THR A 16 -1.81 6.69 16.75
C THR A 16 -1.77 7.45 15.43
N ARG A 17 -1.91 8.79 15.51
CA ARG A 17 -1.77 9.66 14.33
C ARG A 17 -0.39 9.56 13.70
N LYS A 18 0.65 9.40 14.52
CA LYS A 18 2.02 9.26 14.03
C LYS A 18 2.21 7.94 13.29
N SER A 19 1.70 6.83 13.82
CA SER A 19 1.69 5.53 13.11
C SER A 19 0.94 5.62 11.78
N LYS A 20 -0.18 6.37 11.71
CA LYS A 20 -0.89 6.60 10.45
C LYS A 20 -0.03 7.33 9.42
N GLN A 21 0.78 8.31 9.84
CA GLN A 21 1.74 8.97 8.95
C GLN A 21 2.80 8.00 8.44
N TYR A 22 3.33 7.13 9.32
CA TYR A 22 4.27 6.07 8.93
C TYR A 22 3.63 5.06 7.96
N LEU A 23 2.37 4.67 8.19
CA LEU A 23 1.61 3.81 7.28
C LEU A 23 1.47 4.46 5.89
N THR A 24 1.12 5.74 5.85
CA THR A 24 1.03 6.50 4.59
C THR A 24 2.36 6.53 3.87
N SER A 25 3.45 6.79 4.58
CA SER A 25 4.81 6.78 4.01
C SER A 25 5.20 5.39 3.50
N PHE A 26 4.83 4.33 4.20
CA PHE A 26 5.06 2.95 3.80
C PHE A 26 4.41 2.62 2.45
N PHE A 27 3.14 3.00 2.25
CA PHE A 27 2.42 2.75 1.00
C PHE A 27 2.81 3.72 -0.14
N SER A 28 3.51 4.82 0.16
CA SER A 28 3.91 5.84 -0.82
C SER A 28 5.28 5.58 -1.46
N GLN A 29 5.90 4.44 -1.20
CA GLN A 29 7.19 4.07 -1.80
C GLN A 29 7.06 3.92 -3.33
N LYS A 30 8.10 4.36 -4.05
CA LYS A 30 8.13 4.32 -5.52
C LYS A 30 9.23 3.42 -6.08
N ASN A 31 10.30 3.23 -5.34
CA ASN A 31 11.43 2.39 -5.70
C ASN A 31 11.49 1.19 -4.75
N PHE A 32 11.72 0.02 -5.30
CA PHE A 32 11.65 -1.23 -4.58
C PHE A 32 12.98 -1.98 -4.65
N ASN A 33 13.30 -2.66 -3.56
CA ASN A 33 14.45 -3.56 -3.47
C ASN A 33 13.96 -4.95 -3.05
N LYS A 34 14.31 -5.98 -3.82
CA LYS A 34 13.82 -7.35 -3.62
C LYS A 34 14.09 -7.87 -2.20
N ASN A 35 15.31 -7.64 -1.67
CA ASN A 35 15.66 -8.12 -0.34
C ASN A 35 14.83 -7.42 0.75
N GLN A 36 14.63 -6.10 0.64
CA GLN A 36 13.80 -5.35 1.58
C GLN A 36 12.32 -5.79 1.50
N THR A 37 11.81 -6.01 0.29
CA THR A 37 10.45 -6.53 0.06
C THR A 37 10.25 -7.89 0.72
N LEU A 38 11.16 -8.84 0.48
CA LEU A 38 11.10 -10.17 1.09
C LEU A 38 11.25 -10.11 2.62
N TYR A 39 12.10 -9.22 3.13
CA TYR A 39 12.24 -8.99 4.56
C TYR A 39 10.94 -8.46 5.18
N THR A 40 10.28 -7.48 4.54
CA THR A 40 8.96 -6.98 4.97
C THR A 40 7.92 -8.10 4.95
N GLN A 41 7.91 -8.94 3.91
CA GLN A 41 7.01 -10.09 3.82
C GLN A 41 7.21 -11.07 4.98
N GLN A 42 8.46 -11.36 5.35
CA GLN A 42 8.78 -12.22 6.50
C GLN A 42 8.29 -11.60 7.81
N LYS A 43 8.51 -10.29 8.03
CA LYS A 43 7.97 -9.57 9.20
C LYS A 43 6.45 -9.71 9.28
N LEU A 44 5.74 -9.44 8.20
CA LEU A 44 4.27 -9.52 8.19
C LEU A 44 3.74 -10.93 8.45
N LYS A 45 4.40 -11.97 7.92
CA LYS A 45 4.08 -13.37 8.24
C LYS A 45 4.21 -13.64 9.75
N MET A 46 5.29 -13.16 10.35
CA MET A 46 5.51 -13.28 11.80
C MET A 46 4.43 -12.55 12.61
N PHE A 47 4.01 -11.35 12.17
CA PHE A 47 2.91 -10.63 12.83
C PHE A 47 1.59 -11.39 12.72
N LEU A 48 1.33 -12.11 11.62
CA LEU A 48 0.16 -12.95 11.46
C LEU A 48 0.21 -14.21 12.33
N GLU A 49 1.37 -14.84 12.47
CA GLU A 49 1.57 -15.97 13.40
C GLU A 49 1.30 -15.57 14.84
N ASN A 50 1.64 -14.32 15.20
CA ASN A 50 1.42 -13.77 16.53
C ASN A 50 0.16 -12.88 16.62
N PHE A 51 -0.82 -13.11 15.76
CA PHE A 51 -1.98 -12.23 15.60
C PHE A 51 -2.73 -11.95 16.91
N GLN A 52 -2.90 -12.95 17.78
CA GLN A 52 -3.60 -12.79 19.06
C GLN A 52 -2.90 -11.77 19.98
N LEU A 53 -1.56 -11.72 19.96
CA LEU A 53 -0.79 -10.74 20.74
C LEU A 53 -1.00 -9.32 20.25
N ILE A 54 -0.98 -9.11 18.92
CA ILE A 54 -1.15 -7.77 18.33
C ILE A 54 -2.60 -7.29 18.43
N ASP A 55 -3.57 -8.18 18.33
CA ASP A 55 -4.99 -7.82 18.44
C ASP A 55 -5.38 -7.48 19.87
N GLY A 56 -4.81 -8.16 20.85
CA GLY A 56 -4.99 -7.88 22.28
C GLY A 56 -4.26 -6.65 22.78
N TYR A 57 -3.21 -6.18 22.09
CA TYR A 57 -2.46 -4.99 22.50
C TYR A 57 -3.14 -3.71 22.01
N LYS A 58 -3.53 -2.87 22.95
CA LYS A 58 -4.15 -1.55 22.66
C LYS A 58 -3.36 -0.44 23.34
N SER A 59 -2.98 0.57 22.56
CA SER A 59 -2.34 1.79 23.05
C SER A 59 -3.04 2.99 22.42
N SER A 60 -3.79 3.75 23.18
CA SER A 60 -4.54 4.90 22.64
C SER A 60 -3.62 6.07 22.33
N GLU A 61 -4.00 6.90 21.36
CA GLU A 61 -3.35 8.20 21.04
C GLU A 61 -3.12 9.04 22.29
N ASN A 62 -4.12 9.12 23.19
CA ASN A 62 -4.04 9.92 24.39
C ASN A 62 -2.94 9.44 25.36
N ILE A 63 -2.74 8.14 25.49
CA ILE A 63 -1.68 7.55 26.32
C ILE A 63 -0.32 7.91 25.74
N VAL A 64 -0.11 7.66 24.45
CA VAL A 64 1.17 7.90 23.77
C VAL A 64 1.52 9.40 23.79
N SER A 65 0.56 10.28 23.48
CA SER A 65 0.79 11.72 23.47
C SER A 65 1.05 12.28 24.88
N SER A 66 0.38 11.76 25.91
CA SER A 66 0.64 12.14 27.31
C SER A 66 2.05 11.74 27.75
N ILE A 67 2.50 10.54 27.40
CA ILE A 67 3.87 10.08 27.69
C ILE A 67 4.89 10.95 26.93
N GLN A 68 4.67 11.24 25.65
CA GLN A 68 5.59 12.08 24.89
C GLN A 68 5.70 13.50 25.44
N LYS A 69 4.56 14.10 25.83
CA LYS A 69 4.54 15.39 26.50
C LYS A 69 5.34 15.34 27.82
N PHE A 70 5.09 14.32 28.64
CA PHE A 70 5.82 14.10 29.89
C PHE A 70 7.33 13.96 29.67
N LEU A 71 7.78 13.20 28.66
CA LEU A 71 9.20 13.05 28.30
C LEU A 71 9.82 14.38 27.85
N GLY A 72 9.06 15.24 27.16
CA GLY A 72 9.53 16.57 26.72
C GLY A 72 9.64 17.60 27.86
N GLU A 73 8.90 17.40 28.94
CA GLU A 73 8.81 18.34 30.09
C GLU A 73 9.55 17.82 31.33
N ILE A 74 10.17 16.61 31.26
CA ILE A 74 10.77 15.97 32.42
C ILE A 74 11.97 16.78 32.95
N ASN A 75 11.91 17.10 34.27
CA ASN A 75 13.02 17.72 34.99
C ASN A 75 13.01 17.20 36.43
N THR A 76 14.02 16.41 36.78
CA THR A 76 14.12 15.74 38.09
C THR A 76 14.37 16.75 39.22
N ASP A 77 15.00 17.90 38.96
CA ASP A 77 15.24 18.94 39.96
C ASP A 77 13.94 19.53 40.51
N ASN A 78 12.90 19.58 39.68
CA ASN A 78 11.57 20.03 40.06
C ASN A 78 10.81 18.99 40.89
N TYR A 79 11.29 17.74 41.01
CA TYR A 79 10.67 16.70 41.81
C TYR A 79 11.35 16.59 43.19
N ASN A 80 10.94 17.47 44.12
CA ASN A 80 11.48 17.57 45.47
C ASN A 80 10.41 17.78 46.52
N LEU A 81 10.78 17.75 47.81
CA LEU A 81 9.83 17.91 48.91
C LEU A 81 9.18 19.31 48.98
N LEU A 82 9.88 20.34 48.55
CA LEU A 82 9.33 21.71 48.50
C LEU A 82 8.24 21.81 47.42
N THR A 83 8.46 21.26 46.23
CA THR A 83 7.46 21.20 45.17
C THR A 83 6.24 20.36 45.58
N LYS A 84 6.42 19.29 46.34
CA LYS A 84 5.32 18.50 46.90
C LYS A 84 4.38 19.33 47.80
N ILE A 85 4.94 20.26 48.57
CA ILE A 85 4.19 21.10 49.51
C ILE A 85 3.57 22.29 48.75
N MET A 86 4.37 23.00 47.92
CA MET A 86 3.99 24.26 47.29
C MET A 86 3.15 24.08 46.01
N TYR A 87 3.40 23.02 45.26
CA TYR A 87 2.79 22.75 43.94
C TYR A 87 2.18 21.37 43.90
N ARG A 88 1.23 21.09 44.78
CA ARG A 88 0.62 19.76 44.99
C ARG A 88 0.00 19.19 43.71
N GLU A 89 -0.61 20.02 42.88
CA GLU A 89 -1.23 19.59 41.61
C GLU A 89 -0.18 19.09 40.60
N PHE A 90 0.88 19.87 40.40
CA PHE A 90 2.02 19.48 39.54
C PHE A 90 2.64 18.16 40.03
N PHE A 91 2.83 18.02 41.34
CA PHE A 91 3.39 16.81 41.93
C PHE A 91 2.50 15.58 41.68
N ASN A 92 1.18 15.71 41.82
CA ASN A 92 0.22 14.65 41.57
C ASN A 92 0.15 14.30 40.09
N GLN A 93 0.19 15.29 39.19
CA GLN A 93 0.24 15.07 37.74
C GLN A 93 1.50 14.32 37.33
N THR A 94 2.66 14.69 37.87
CA THR A 94 3.93 13.97 37.62
C THR A 94 3.82 12.51 38.11
N ASN A 95 3.24 12.25 39.28
CA ASN A 95 3.02 10.91 39.78
C ASN A 95 2.13 10.05 38.86
N ASN A 96 1.06 10.65 38.34
CA ASN A 96 0.16 9.99 37.38
C ASN A 96 0.89 9.67 36.06
N ASN A 97 1.69 10.59 35.56
CA ASN A 97 2.49 10.40 34.35
C ASN A 97 3.54 9.27 34.52
N ILE A 98 4.19 9.19 35.71
CA ILE A 98 5.11 8.07 36.04
C ILE A 98 4.35 6.73 35.99
N THR A 99 3.17 6.66 36.59
CA THR A 99 2.36 5.44 36.60
C THR A 99 1.94 5.04 35.19
N LEU A 100 1.49 6.00 34.38
CA LEU A 100 1.12 5.79 32.98
C LEU A 100 2.31 5.32 32.14
N PHE A 101 3.48 5.91 32.36
CA PHE A 101 4.74 5.52 31.70
C PHE A 101 5.11 4.07 32.04
N ILE A 102 5.11 3.70 33.32
CA ILE A 102 5.42 2.34 33.79
C ILE A 102 4.46 1.34 33.14
N GLU A 103 3.17 1.59 33.16
CA GLU A 103 2.16 0.69 32.61
C GLU A 103 2.33 0.50 31.10
N PHE A 104 2.56 1.57 30.35
CA PHE A 104 2.76 1.52 28.92
C PHE A 104 3.99 0.68 28.54
N PHE A 105 5.14 0.98 29.14
CA PHE A 105 6.40 0.29 28.83
C PHE A 105 6.38 -1.17 29.29
N TYR A 106 5.75 -1.46 30.44
CA TYR A 106 5.57 -2.82 30.90
C TYR A 106 4.74 -3.64 29.92
N ARG A 107 3.55 -3.15 29.54
CA ARG A 107 2.67 -3.86 28.60
C ARG A 107 3.32 -4.09 27.25
N PHE A 108 3.98 -3.08 26.73
CA PHE A 108 4.68 -3.21 25.45
C PHE A 108 5.87 -4.18 25.56
N GLY A 109 6.62 -4.14 26.65
CA GLY A 109 7.70 -5.09 26.93
C GLY A 109 7.24 -6.54 27.00
N VAL A 110 6.05 -6.80 27.60
CA VAL A 110 5.44 -8.14 27.62
C VAL A 110 5.12 -8.61 26.20
N VAL A 111 4.57 -7.74 25.36
CA VAL A 111 4.28 -8.05 23.95
C VAL A 111 5.57 -8.40 23.23
N LEU A 112 6.62 -7.59 23.33
CA LEU A 112 7.90 -7.84 22.66
C LEU A 112 8.56 -9.14 23.12
N LYS A 113 8.58 -9.42 24.41
CA LYS A 113 9.10 -10.68 24.97
C LYS A 113 8.32 -11.91 24.51
N SER A 114 7.02 -11.76 24.26
CA SER A 114 6.20 -12.82 23.67
C SER A 114 6.51 -13.03 22.19
N PHE A 115 6.73 -11.95 21.44
CA PHE A 115 7.20 -12.01 20.05
C PHE A 115 8.56 -12.71 19.93
N GLN A 116 9.49 -12.46 20.84
CA GLN A 116 10.83 -13.05 20.82
C GLN A 116 10.82 -14.59 20.89
N LYS A 117 9.78 -15.18 21.48
CA LYS A 117 9.62 -16.65 21.59
C LYS A 117 9.18 -17.33 20.29
N SER A 118 8.72 -16.56 19.29
CA SER A 118 8.32 -17.10 17.99
C SER A 118 9.52 -17.25 17.04
N ASN A 119 9.40 -18.08 15.99
CA ASN A 119 10.43 -18.24 14.97
C ASN A 119 10.58 -16.94 14.17
N LEU A 120 11.53 -16.11 14.55
CA LEU A 120 11.72 -14.78 14.00
C LEU A 120 12.70 -14.78 12.82
N CYS A 121 12.46 -13.89 11.87
CA CYS A 121 13.50 -13.39 10.99
C CYS A 121 14.63 -12.78 11.85
N LYS A 122 15.86 -13.27 11.71
CA LYS A 122 17.00 -12.94 12.59
C LYS A 122 17.18 -11.43 12.78
N ASP A 123 17.18 -10.66 11.71
CA ASP A 123 17.41 -9.22 11.77
C ASP A 123 16.31 -8.46 12.55
N TYR A 124 15.05 -8.91 12.45
CA TYR A 124 13.97 -8.30 13.23
C TYR A 124 13.97 -8.76 14.70
N SER A 125 14.48 -9.97 14.97
CA SER A 125 14.76 -10.42 16.33
C SER A 125 15.74 -9.49 17.03
N ASP A 126 16.80 -9.06 16.34
CA ASP A 126 17.79 -8.13 16.89
C ASP A 126 17.19 -6.73 17.15
N GLU A 127 16.27 -6.25 16.27
CA GLU A 127 15.54 -5.01 16.52
C GLU A 127 14.64 -5.10 17.76
N ILE A 128 13.92 -6.22 17.93
CA ILE A 128 13.07 -6.49 19.10
C ILE A 128 13.94 -6.56 20.36
N GLU A 129 15.03 -7.31 20.32
CA GLU A 129 15.96 -7.49 21.46
C GLU A 129 16.51 -6.15 21.96
N LYS A 130 16.95 -5.27 21.06
CA LYS A 130 17.43 -3.91 21.40
C LYS A 130 16.35 -3.12 22.16
N ASN A 131 15.09 -3.22 21.72
CA ASN A 131 14.00 -2.50 22.38
C ASN A 131 13.59 -3.13 23.71
N ILE A 132 13.71 -4.46 23.86
CA ILE A 132 13.55 -5.15 25.15
C ILE A 132 14.64 -4.68 26.13
N GLN A 133 15.89 -4.68 25.69
CA GLN A 133 17.04 -4.22 26.52
C GLN A 133 16.87 -2.77 26.95
N PHE A 134 16.40 -1.89 26.04
CA PHE A 134 16.06 -0.53 26.38
C PHE A 134 14.97 -0.44 27.47
N ILE A 135 13.87 -1.19 27.32
CA ILE A 135 12.80 -1.22 28.32
C ILE A 135 13.32 -1.77 29.66
N ASP A 136 14.14 -2.82 29.65
CA ASP A 136 14.69 -3.42 30.85
C ASP A 136 15.69 -2.47 31.55
N SER A 137 16.44 -1.62 30.81
CA SER A 137 17.32 -0.59 31.38
C SER A 137 16.55 0.45 32.22
N LEU A 138 15.30 0.70 31.90
CA LEU A 138 14.42 1.57 32.69
C LEU A 138 13.95 0.93 34.00
N SER A 139 14.26 -0.35 34.25
CA SER A 139 13.85 -1.10 35.46
C SER A 139 12.34 -1.13 35.72
N ILE A 140 11.53 -1.07 34.63
CA ILE A 140 10.07 -0.99 34.73
C ILE A 140 9.47 -2.15 35.55
N ASN A 141 10.01 -3.35 35.39
CA ASN A 141 9.54 -4.57 36.10
C ASN A 141 9.65 -4.45 37.64
N GLU A 142 10.60 -3.64 38.13
CA GLU A 142 10.78 -3.42 39.57
C GLU A 142 9.66 -2.55 40.19
N TYR A 143 9.04 -1.73 39.38
CA TYR A 143 8.07 -0.70 39.80
C TYR A 143 6.62 -1.06 39.47
N HIS A 144 6.41 -1.93 38.49
CA HIS A 144 5.06 -2.35 38.09
C HIS A 144 4.33 -3.08 39.22
N HIS A 145 3.05 -2.81 39.40
CA HIS A 145 2.18 -3.32 40.46
C HIS A 145 2.58 -2.91 41.90
N LYS A 146 3.45 -1.92 42.07
CA LYS A 146 3.83 -1.41 43.41
C LYS A 146 3.31 0.00 43.66
N ILE A 147 2.97 0.26 44.92
CA ILE A 147 2.75 1.64 45.39
C ILE A 147 4.13 2.24 45.65
N LEU A 148 4.56 3.15 44.75
CA LEU A 148 5.89 3.73 44.81
C LEU A 148 5.96 4.83 45.88
N ASP A 149 7.00 4.77 46.68
CA ASP A 149 7.36 5.88 47.60
C ASP A 149 8.04 7.05 46.85
N PHE A 150 8.31 8.12 47.53
CA PHE A 150 8.94 9.30 46.96
C PHE A 150 10.33 9.02 46.37
N LYS A 151 11.16 8.23 47.06
CA LYS A 151 12.52 7.89 46.63
C LYS A 151 12.50 7.04 45.36
N GLN A 152 11.61 6.05 45.31
CA GLN A 152 11.44 5.18 44.12
C GLN A 152 10.97 5.98 42.91
N ARG A 153 10.00 6.89 43.08
CA ARG A 153 9.54 7.79 42.01
C ARG A 153 10.66 8.71 41.50
N LYS A 154 11.47 9.26 42.39
CA LYS A 154 12.62 10.08 42.03
C LYS A 154 13.67 9.27 41.26
N ASN A 155 13.94 8.05 41.69
CA ASN A 155 14.90 7.18 41.00
C ASN A 155 14.48 6.87 39.57
N ILE A 156 13.20 6.50 39.33
CA ILE A 156 12.73 6.22 37.98
C ILE A 156 12.72 7.47 37.10
N LEU A 157 12.34 8.65 37.67
CA LEU A 157 12.42 9.93 36.94
C LEU A 157 13.85 10.24 36.50
N THR A 158 14.86 10.04 37.36
CA THR A 158 16.27 10.26 37.00
C THR A 158 16.71 9.33 35.88
N LYS A 159 16.30 8.05 35.89
CA LYS A 159 16.57 7.12 34.79
C LYS A 159 15.93 7.59 33.49
N ILE A 160 14.66 7.94 33.52
CA ILE A 160 13.92 8.43 32.34
C ILE A 160 14.61 9.69 31.78
N GLU A 161 14.93 10.66 32.62
CA GLU A 161 15.59 11.91 32.20
C GLU A 161 16.97 11.65 31.56
N THR A 162 17.72 10.70 32.09
CA THR A 162 19.01 10.28 31.53
C THR A 162 18.82 9.71 30.11
N GLU A 163 17.83 8.83 29.92
CA GLU A 163 17.55 8.24 28.61
C GLU A 163 16.98 9.26 27.59
N VAL A 164 16.26 10.28 28.09
CA VAL A 164 15.82 11.42 27.24
C VAL A 164 17.05 12.22 26.78
N LYS A 165 17.97 12.56 27.69
CA LYS A 165 19.21 13.28 27.35
C LYS A 165 20.12 12.51 26.40
N ASN A 166 20.14 11.18 26.50
CA ASN A 166 20.88 10.29 25.59
C ASN A 166 20.19 10.13 24.21
N GLY A 167 18.96 10.61 24.04
CA GLY A 167 18.21 10.49 22.78
C GLY A 167 17.64 9.09 22.49
N ASN A 168 17.73 8.15 23.43
CA ASN A 168 17.33 6.75 23.20
C ASN A 168 15.83 6.57 22.94
N PHE A 169 14.98 7.47 23.45
CA PHE A 169 13.55 7.45 23.18
C PHE A 169 13.20 7.70 21.70
N VAL A 170 14.04 8.41 20.94
CA VAL A 170 13.78 8.65 19.51
C VAL A 170 13.79 7.32 18.73
N SER A 171 14.80 6.48 18.99
CA SER A 171 14.89 5.15 18.36
C SER A 171 13.74 4.24 18.77
N PHE A 172 13.39 4.23 20.06
CA PHE A 172 12.25 3.48 20.59
C PHE A 172 10.93 3.89 19.92
N TRP A 173 10.62 5.18 19.83
CA TRP A 173 9.37 5.64 19.22
C TRP A 173 9.29 5.30 17.73
N ASN A 174 10.37 5.40 16.98
CA ASN A 174 10.40 4.97 15.59
C ASN A 174 10.08 3.49 15.45
N PHE A 175 10.66 2.64 16.31
CA PHE A 175 10.34 1.22 16.35
C PHE A 175 8.87 0.97 16.73
N PHE A 176 8.36 1.64 17.77
CA PHE A 176 6.96 1.53 18.23
C PHE A 176 5.97 1.87 17.12
N TYR A 177 6.18 2.98 16.40
CA TYR A 177 5.31 3.37 15.29
C TYR A 177 5.35 2.37 14.13
N MET A 178 6.53 1.85 13.80
CA MET A 178 6.65 0.81 12.77
C MET A 178 6.04 -0.53 13.21
N PHE A 179 6.14 -0.88 14.49
CA PHE A 179 5.47 -2.05 15.05
C PHE A 179 3.94 -1.91 14.92
N ASP A 180 3.38 -0.75 15.22
CA ASP A 180 1.96 -0.44 15.04
C ASP A 180 1.54 -0.49 13.55
N VAL A 181 2.40 -0.02 12.64
CA VAL A 181 2.19 -0.14 11.18
C VAL A 181 2.11 -1.61 10.75
N TYR A 182 3.07 -2.45 11.13
CA TYR A 182 3.04 -3.87 10.77
C TYR A 182 1.84 -4.59 11.42
N SER A 183 1.49 -4.25 12.65
CA SER A 183 0.27 -4.74 13.32
C SER A 183 -0.99 -4.35 12.53
N SER A 184 -1.06 -3.12 12.07
CA SER A 184 -2.15 -2.56 11.27
C SER A 184 -2.29 -3.29 9.92
N ILE A 185 -1.17 -3.47 9.21
CA ILE A 185 -1.16 -4.20 7.93
C ILE A 185 -1.57 -5.66 8.13
N ALA A 186 -1.06 -6.34 9.18
CA ALA A 186 -1.42 -7.72 9.49
C ALA A 186 -2.93 -7.88 9.77
N LYS A 187 -3.56 -6.89 10.43
CA LYS A 187 -5.02 -6.86 10.63
C LYS A 187 -5.77 -6.77 9.30
N GLY A 188 -5.33 -5.89 8.39
CA GLY A 188 -5.91 -5.79 7.05
C GLY A 188 -5.75 -7.08 6.24
N ILE A 189 -4.56 -7.69 6.25
CA ILE A 189 -4.31 -8.97 5.58
C ILE A 189 -5.29 -10.06 6.08
N LYS A 190 -5.47 -10.17 7.39
CA LYS A 190 -6.37 -11.16 7.99
C LYS A 190 -7.83 -10.85 7.68
N GLN A 191 -8.25 -9.60 7.80
CA GLN A 191 -9.62 -9.17 7.54
C GLN A 191 -10.06 -9.48 6.10
N HIS A 192 -9.19 -9.25 5.11
CA HIS A 192 -9.46 -9.47 3.69
C HIS A 192 -9.01 -10.85 3.19
N ASN A 193 -8.49 -11.72 4.06
CA ASN A 193 -7.99 -13.06 3.71
C ASN A 193 -6.98 -13.05 2.55
N LEU A 194 -6.06 -12.09 2.57
CA LEU A 194 -5.06 -11.89 1.51
C LEU A 194 -3.99 -12.97 1.53
N LYS A 195 -3.36 -13.24 0.38
CA LYS A 195 -2.30 -14.24 0.22
C LYS A 195 -0.97 -13.59 -0.15
N PHE A 196 0.14 -14.13 0.36
CA PHE A 196 1.47 -13.60 0.01
C PHE A 196 1.88 -13.99 -1.39
N PRO A 197 2.35 -13.02 -2.18
CA PRO A 197 2.86 -13.27 -3.53
C PRO A 197 4.23 -13.94 -3.49
N GLN A 198 4.60 -14.56 -4.61
CA GLN A 198 5.92 -15.09 -4.89
C GLN A 198 6.57 -14.29 -6.03
N PHE A 199 7.88 -14.14 -5.97
CA PHE A 199 8.66 -13.54 -7.05
C PHE A 199 9.48 -14.62 -7.76
N ASN A 200 9.24 -14.78 -9.07
CA ASN A 200 10.01 -15.67 -9.89
C ASN A 200 11.29 -15.01 -10.44
N SER A 201 12.12 -15.82 -11.09
CA SER A 201 13.34 -15.39 -11.78
C SER A 201 13.18 -15.36 -13.30
N ASP A 202 12.09 -15.89 -13.82
CA ASP A 202 11.70 -15.83 -15.22
C ASP A 202 10.83 -14.60 -15.49
N THR A 203 10.36 -14.43 -16.70
CA THR A 203 9.50 -13.31 -17.11
C THR A 203 8.00 -13.64 -17.05
N SER A 204 7.63 -14.80 -16.48
CA SER A 204 6.22 -15.19 -16.39
C SER A 204 5.46 -14.31 -15.38
N PHE A 205 4.29 -13.86 -15.76
CA PHE A 205 3.43 -13.02 -14.94
C PHE A 205 2.09 -13.73 -14.74
N MET A 206 1.84 -14.21 -13.53
CA MET A 206 0.64 -14.99 -13.21
C MET A 206 -0.03 -14.46 -11.95
N ILE A 207 -1.34 -14.16 -12.06
CA ILE A 207 -2.20 -13.80 -10.95
C ILE A 207 -3.51 -14.57 -11.10
N GLU A 208 -3.78 -15.50 -10.19
CA GLU A 208 -4.96 -16.36 -10.22
C GLU A 208 -6.07 -15.84 -9.31
N ASN A 209 -7.28 -15.85 -9.82
CA ASN A 209 -8.50 -15.50 -9.08
C ASN A 209 -8.38 -14.18 -8.35
N PHE A 210 -7.82 -13.17 -9.02
CA PHE A 210 -7.68 -11.84 -8.46
C PHE A 210 -8.99 -11.05 -8.48
N TYR A 211 -9.13 -10.12 -7.55
CA TYR A 211 -10.33 -9.29 -7.40
C TYR A 211 -9.99 -7.88 -6.91
N HIS A 212 -10.94 -6.96 -7.04
CA HIS A 212 -10.81 -5.60 -6.52
C HIS A 212 -11.24 -5.53 -5.05
N LEU A 213 -10.41 -4.96 -4.18
CA LEU A 213 -10.66 -4.91 -2.72
C LEU A 213 -11.93 -4.13 -2.33
N ASP A 214 -12.27 -3.09 -3.08
CA ASP A 214 -13.43 -2.23 -2.77
C ASP A 214 -14.77 -2.83 -3.23
N LEU A 215 -14.75 -3.90 -4.03
CA LEU A 215 -15.97 -4.51 -4.56
C LEU A 215 -16.40 -5.70 -3.70
N LYS A 216 -17.61 -5.61 -3.11
CA LYS A 216 -18.19 -6.67 -2.27
C LYS A 216 -18.33 -8.02 -2.98
N ASP A 217 -18.82 -7.99 -4.23
CA ASP A 217 -19.10 -9.17 -5.05
C ASP A 217 -18.21 -9.14 -6.31
N ALA A 218 -16.91 -8.89 -6.12
CA ALA A 218 -15.97 -8.80 -7.22
C ALA A 218 -15.89 -10.11 -8.01
N VAL A 219 -16.03 -10.01 -9.32
CA VAL A 219 -15.80 -11.14 -10.22
C VAL A 219 -14.31 -11.45 -10.23
N LYS A 220 -13.95 -12.66 -9.78
CA LYS A 220 -12.56 -13.12 -9.79
C LYS A 220 -12.11 -13.44 -11.20
N ASN A 221 -10.90 -12.99 -11.54
CA ASN A 221 -10.27 -13.21 -12.84
C ASN A 221 -8.87 -13.79 -12.68
N THR A 222 -8.41 -14.47 -13.73
CA THR A 222 -7.04 -15.01 -13.81
C THR A 222 -6.35 -14.41 -15.02
N ILE A 223 -5.07 -14.07 -14.85
CA ILE A 223 -4.19 -13.63 -15.92
C ILE A 223 -2.89 -14.41 -15.85
N GLU A 224 -2.50 -14.98 -16.98
CA GLU A 224 -1.22 -15.69 -17.14
C GLU A 224 -0.54 -15.21 -18.42
N VAL A 225 0.63 -14.60 -18.30
CA VAL A 225 1.40 -14.09 -19.42
C VAL A 225 2.76 -14.81 -19.45
N LYS A 226 3.02 -15.52 -20.54
CA LYS A 226 4.28 -16.23 -20.80
C LYS A 226 4.90 -15.68 -22.09
N GLU A 227 6.21 -15.47 -22.09
CA GLU A 227 6.99 -15.02 -23.24
C GLU A 227 6.56 -13.66 -23.84
N LYS A 228 5.56 -13.01 -23.25
CA LYS A 228 5.05 -11.68 -23.60
C LYS A 228 5.33 -10.72 -22.47
N ASN A 229 5.40 -9.44 -22.76
CA ASN A 229 5.62 -8.41 -21.75
C ASN A 229 4.70 -7.19 -21.90
N THR A 230 3.70 -7.30 -22.74
CA THR A 230 2.73 -6.22 -22.96
C THR A 230 1.31 -6.81 -22.93
N ILE A 231 0.47 -6.25 -22.07
CA ILE A 231 -0.94 -6.59 -21.95
C ILE A 231 -1.75 -5.39 -22.45
N ILE A 232 -2.70 -5.62 -23.32
CA ILE A 232 -3.59 -4.56 -23.81
C ILE A 232 -5.03 -4.92 -23.54
N PHE A 233 -5.70 -4.10 -22.74
CA PHE A 233 -7.12 -4.19 -22.47
C PHE A 233 -7.91 -3.44 -23.55
N THR A 234 -8.82 -4.15 -24.20
CA THR A 234 -9.68 -3.62 -25.24
C THR A 234 -11.17 -3.69 -24.81
N GLY A 235 -12.02 -3.00 -25.54
CA GLY A 235 -13.47 -3.01 -25.29
C GLY A 235 -14.02 -1.67 -24.90
N ALA A 236 -15.36 -1.60 -24.84
CA ALA A 236 -16.08 -0.37 -24.60
C ALA A 236 -15.89 0.17 -23.17
N ASN A 237 -16.19 1.46 -23.01
CA ASN A 237 -16.29 2.06 -21.68
C ASN A 237 -17.39 1.36 -20.87
N MET A 238 -17.27 1.37 -19.55
CA MET A 238 -18.16 0.67 -18.59
C MET A 238 -18.01 -0.86 -18.55
N SER A 239 -17.19 -1.49 -19.40
CA SER A 239 -16.98 -2.95 -19.35
C SER A 239 -16.16 -3.43 -18.14
N GLY A 240 -15.49 -2.50 -17.42
CA GLY A 240 -14.65 -2.82 -16.26
C GLY A 240 -13.13 -2.86 -16.54
N LYS A 241 -12.66 -2.39 -17.72
CA LYS A 241 -11.22 -2.35 -18.07
C LYS A 241 -10.37 -1.67 -17.00
N SER A 242 -10.71 -0.41 -16.67
CA SER A 242 -9.94 0.36 -15.67
C SER A 242 -10.00 -0.29 -14.28
N THR A 243 -11.10 -0.96 -13.91
CA THR A 243 -11.22 -1.71 -12.66
C THR A 243 -10.28 -2.92 -12.65
N ALA A 244 -10.22 -3.70 -13.73
CA ALA A 244 -9.30 -4.83 -13.84
C ALA A 244 -7.83 -4.38 -13.81
N MET A 245 -7.48 -3.31 -14.54
CA MET A 245 -6.14 -2.72 -14.53
C MET A 245 -5.76 -2.18 -13.16
N LYS A 246 -6.68 -1.50 -12.46
CA LYS A 246 -6.48 -1.03 -11.07
C LYS A 246 -6.25 -2.21 -10.13
N SER A 247 -7.02 -3.30 -10.26
CA SER A 247 -6.83 -4.51 -9.45
C SER A 247 -5.43 -5.10 -9.62
N ILE A 248 -4.97 -5.28 -10.86
CA ILE A 248 -3.63 -5.77 -11.17
C ILE A 248 -2.56 -4.82 -10.62
N SER A 249 -2.75 -3.52 -10.78
CA SER A 249 -1.83 -2.49 -10.28
C SER A 249 -1.69 -2.50 -8.77
N ILE A 250 -2.81 -2.63 -8.05
CA ILE A 250 -2.84 -2.75 -6.58
C ILE A 250 -2.10 -4.01 -6.15
N ILE A 251 -2.33 -5.14 -6.81
CA ILE A 251 -1.66 -6.42 -6.52
C ILE A 251 -0.16 -6.29 -6.68
N VAL A 252 0.30 -5.74 -7.81
CA VAL A 252 1.73 -5.54 -8.06
C VAL A 252 2.35 -4.59 -7.04
N LEU A 253 1.69 -3.49 -6.70
CA LEU A 253 2.16 -2.55 -5.68
C LEU A 253 2.26 -3.22 -4.30
N LEU A 254 1.21 -3.89 -3.84
CA LEU A 254 1.20 -4.61 -2.55
C LEU A 254 2.30 -5.68 -2.51
N ALA A 255 2.48 -6.44 -3.59
CA ALA A 255 3.53 -7.45 -3.72
C ALA A 255 4.91 -6.83 -3.48
N HIS A 256 5.22 -5.71 -4.15
CA HIS A 256 6.51 -5.03 -4.05
C HIS A 256 6.74 -4.31 -2.71
N LEU A 257 5.66 -3.98 -1.99
CA LEU A 257 5.72 -3.53 -0.60
C LEU A 257 5.93 -4.70 0.39
N GLY A 258 5.91 -5.96 -0.07
CA GLY A 258 6.00 -7.14 0.78
C GLY A 258 4.69 -7.47 1.51
N VAL A 259 3.57 -6.90 1.05
CA VAL A 259 2.23 -7.12 1.62
C VAL A 259 1.52 -8.24 0.87
N ALA A 260 0.62 -8.95 1.53
CA ALA A 260 -0.25 -9.93 0.90
C ALA A 260 -1.26 -9.26 -0.05
N VAL A 261 -1.70 -9.99 -1.08
CA VAL A 261 -2.46 -9.48 -2.22
C VAL A 261 -3.85 -10.10 -2.34
N PRO A 262 -4.84 -9.42 -2.95
CA PRO A 262 -6.18 -9.95 -3.19
C PRO A 262 -6.20 -10.88 -4.43
N ALA A 263 -5.57 -12.04 -4.30
CA ALA A 263 -5.52 -13.12 -5.28
C ALA A 263 -5.36 -14.45 -4.56
N GLU A 264 -5.74 -15.56 -5.19
CA GLU A 264 -5.52 -16.90 -4.63
C GLU A 264 -4.06 -17.32 -4.79
N ASN A 265 -3.48 -17.02 -5.95
CA ASN A 265 -2.06 -17.21 -6.20
C ASN A 265 -1.51 -16.00 -7.00
N CYS A 266 -0.30 -15.59 -6.69
CA CYS A 266 0.38 -14.51 -7.39
C CYS A 266 1.87 -14.84 -7.50
N ASN A 267 2.34 -15.06 -8.72
CA ASN A 267 3.73 -15.35 -9.04
C ASN A 267 4.19 -14.47 -10.21
N ILE A 268 4.97 -13.45 -9.89
CA ILE A 268 5.32 -12.38 -10.82
C ILE A 268 6.82 -12.06 -10.77
N PRO A 269 7.41 -11.47 -11.82
CA PRO A 269 8.75 -10.93 -11.76
C PRO A 269 8.87 -9.80 -10.74
N PHE A 270 10.08 -9.55 -10.26
CA PHE A 270 10.34 -8.39 -9.43
C PHE A 270 10.65 -7.15 -10.28
N TYR A 271 9.97 -6.05 -10.04
CA TYR A 271 10.17 -4.76 -10.70
C TYR A 271 10.75 -3.74 -9.71
N GLU A 272 11.80 -3.02 -10.13
CA GLU A 272 12.47 -2.04 -9.28
C GLU A 272 11.73 -0.70 -9.22
N SER A 273 10.91 -0.43 -10.25
CA SER A 273 10.06 0.78 -10.31
C SER A 273 8.67 0.44 -10.84
N ILE A 274 7.66 1.12 -10.28
CA ILE A 274 6.25 0.96 -10.65
C ILE A 274 5.68 2.31 -11.06
N PHE A 275 5.10 2.38 -12.26
CA PHE A 275 4.45 3.55 -12.83
C PHE A 275 2.98 3.26 -13.11
N LEU A 276 2.09 4.01 -12.47
CA LEU A 276 0.64 3.83 -12.58
C LEU A 276 0.03 5.14 -13.10
N HIS A 277 -0.25 5.19 -14.40
CA HIS A 277 -0.84 6.34 -15.07
C HIS A 277 -2.28 5.99 -15.45
N PHE A 278 -3.20 6.33 -14.56
CA PHE A 278 -4.64 6.30 -14.83
C PHE A 278 -5.09 7.68 -15.29
N SER A 279 -6.09 7.72 -16.17
CA SER A 279 -6.69 8.99 -16.60
C SER A 279 -7.27 9.73 -15.39
N VAL A 280 -6.74 10.92 -15.13
CA VAL A 280 -7.20 11.80 -14.04
C VAL A 280 -8.07 12.89 -14.68
N ASN A 281 -9.20 13.21 -14.07
CA ASN A 281 -9.95 14.41 -14.39
C ASN A 281 -9.05 15.64 -14.25
N ASP A 282 -9.15 16.57 -15.19
CA ASP A 282 -8.32 17.76 -15.39
C ASP A 282 -7.70 18.35 -14.11
N ASN A 283 -6.40 18.18 -13.95
CA ASN A 283 -5.62 18.91 -12.94
C ASN A 283 -5.19 20.26 -13.53
N LEU A 284 -6.06 21.25 -13.48
CA LEU A 284 -5.81 22.64 -13.93
C LEU A 284 -4.63 23.33 -13.20
N LYS A 285 -4.01 22.66 -12.21
CA LYS A 285 -2.95 23.26 -11.39
C LYS A 285 -1.56 23.28 -12.01
N GLU A 286 -1.26 22.45 -13.01
CA GLU A 286 0.10 22.35 -13.59
C GLU A 286 0.27 23.01 -14.97
N GLY A 287 -0.78 23.58 -15.54
CA GLY A 287 -0.70 24.36 -16.79
C GLY A 287 -0.37 23.56 -18.07
N TYR A 288 -0.20 22.24 -17.97
CA TYR A 288 -0.03 21.37 -19.14
C TYR A 288 -1.37 20.85 -19.64
N SER A 289 -1.52 20.75 -20.97
CA SER A 289 -2.62 20.00 -21.56
C SER A 289 -2.46 18.51 -21.15
N HIS A 290 -3.57 17.79 -21.03
CA HIS A 290 -3.60 16.35 -20.71
C HIS A 290 -2.58 15.55 -21.56
N PHE A 291 -2.55 15.81 -22.86
CA PHE A 291 -1.62 15.20 -23.81
C PHE A 291 -0.14 15.47 -23.45
N MET A 292 0.22 16.70 -23.07
CA MET A 292 1.61 17.01 -22.70
C MET A 292 2.04 16.27 -21.43
N GLN A 293 1.13 16.10 -20.48
CA GLN A 293 1.40 15.31 -19.27
C GLN A 293 1.67 13.84 -19.58
N GLU A 294 0.94 13.25 -20.53
CA GLU A 294 1.17 11.88 -21.01
C GLU A 294 2.55 11.73 -21.66
N ILE A 295 2.98 12.70 -22.48
CA ILE A 295 4.34 12.74 -23.05
C ILE A 295 5.41 12.81 -21.97
N VAL A 296 5.24 13.65 -20.95
CA VAL A 296 6.17 13.76 -19.83
C VAL A 296 6.22 12.45 -19.02
N ASN A 297 5.07 11.84 -18.78
CA ASN A 297 4.99 10.55 -18.09
C ASN A 297 5.75 9.44 -18.85
N LEU A 298 5.53 9.34 -20.16
CA LEU A 298 6.25 8.39 -21.01
C LEU A 298 7.76 8.67 -21.02
N LYS A 299 8.18 9.93 -21.09
CA LYS A 299 9.59 10.32 -21.01
C LYS A 299 10.23 9.82 -19.70
N ASN A 300 9.56 10.00 -18.56
CA ASN A 300 10.05 9.56 -17.26
C ASN A 300 10.18 8.03 -17.20
N VAL A 301 9.20 7.30 -17.72
CA VAL A 301 9.25 5.83 -17.83
C VAL A 301 10.46 5.39 -18.67
N LEU A 302 10.65 5.99 -19.85
CA LEU A 302 11.77 5.65 -20.73
C LEU A 302 13.14 5.95 -20.11
N GLN A 303 13.24 6.95 -19.23
CA GLN A 303 14.48 7.24 -18.50
C GLN A 303 14.79 6.15 -17.47
N GLU A 304 13.80 5.69 -16.70
CA GLU A 304 13.98 4.63 -15.70
C GLU A 304 14.26 3.27 -16.35
N LEU A 305 13.63 2.96 -17.47
CA LEU A 305 13.84 1.69 -18.23
C LEU A 305 15.28 1.48 -18.71
N LYS A 306 16.11 2.53 -18.73
CA LYS A 306 17.53 2.39 -19.09
C LYS A 306 18.33 1.60 -18.06
N THR A 307 17.88 1.57 -16.80
CA THR A 307 18.65 1.02 -15.67
C THR A 307 17.86 0.08 -14.79
N LYS A 308 16.52 0.03 -14.91
CA LYS A 308 15.64 -0.72 -14.03
C LYS A 308 14.59 -1.51 -14.80
N ASN A 309 14.17 -2.62 -14.22
CA ASN A 309 12.99 -3.36 -14.66
C ASN A 309 11.75 -2.66 -14.07
N CYS A 310 10.79 -2.34 -14.93
CA CYS A 310 9.62 -1.54 -14.56
C CYS A 310 8.31 -2.31 -14.78
N PHE A 311 7.35 -2.06 -13.91
CA PHE A 311 5.94 -2.34 -14.18
C PHE A 311 5.24 -1.02 -14.51
N VAL A 312 4.60 -0.94 -15.68
CA VAL A 312 4.04 0.32 -16.19
C VAL A 312 2.60 0.11 -16.63
N VAL A 313 1.72 0.98 -16.16
CA VAL A 313 0.30 1.00 -16.55
C VAL A 313 -0.04 2.35 -17.18
N PHE A 314 -0.67 2.30 -18.35
CA PHE A 314 -1.24 3.46 -19.04
C PHE A 314 -2.72 3.18 -19.36
N ASP A 315 -3.61 3.92 -18.73
CA ASP A 315 -5.05 3.85 -19.00
C ASP A 315 -5.42 4.92 -20.02
N GLU A 316 -5.80 4.49 -21.24
CA GLU A 316 -6.21 5.31 -22.38
C GLU A 316 -5.15 6.37 -22.82
N ILE A 317 -3.92 5.93 -23.05
CA ILE A 317 -2.80 6.80 -23.46
C ILE A 317 -3.08 7.55 -24.76
N PHE A 318 -2.74 8.84 -24.80
CA PHE A 318 -2.80 9.76 -25.96
C PHE A 318 -4.20 10.14 -26.45
N ASN A 319 -5.20 10.13 -25.56
CA ASN A 319 -6.56 10.55 -25.91
C ASN A 319 -6.72 12.06 -26.19
N GLY A 320 -5.73 12.87 -25.84
CA GLY A 320 -5.80 14.34 -25.93
C GLY A 320 -5.40 14.93 -27.29
N THR A 321 -5.24 14.12 -28.37
CA THR A 321 -4.84 14.58 -29.70
C THR A 321 -5.73 14.01 -30.81
N ASN A 322 -5.41 14.33 -32.08
CA ASN A 322 -6.10 13.77 -33.24
C ASN A 322 -6.01 12.24 -33.26
N ILE A 323 -7.11 11.55 -33.60
CA ILE A 323 -7.21 10.09 -33.53
C ILE A 323 -6.16 9.36 -34.38
N ASN A 324 -5.76 9.89 -35.53
CA ASN A 324 -4.73 9.30 -36.39
C ASN A 324 -3.33 9.46 -35.76
N ASP A 325 -3.05 10.65 -35.17
CA ASP A 325 -1.80 10.88 -34.45
C ASP A 325 -1.73 10.02 -33.21
N ALA A 326 -2.82 9.94 -32.42
CA ALA A 326 -2.95 9.09 -31.26
C ALA A 326 -2.65 7.63 -31.61
N ALA A 327 -3.26 7.11 -32.67
CA ALA A 327 -3.05 5.73 -33.13
C ALA A 327 -1.58 5.47 -33.47
N LYS A 328 -0.94 6.35 -34.26
CA LYS A 328 0.47 6.22 -34.65
C LYS A 328 1.41 6.26 -33.43
N ILE A 329 1.27 7.25 -32.57
CA ILE A 329 2.12 7.42 -31.38
C ILE A 329 1.92 6.24 -30.42
N THR A 330 0.70 5.73 -30.27
CA THR A 330 0.40 4.55 -29.44
C THR A 330 1.12 3.31 -29.96
N VAL A 331 1.07 3.04 -31.28
CA VAL A 331 1.78 1.93 -31.92
C VAL A 331 3.29 2.05 -31.70
N ASP A 332 3.86 3.22 -32.00
CA ASP A 332 5.31 3.48 -31.84
C ASP A 332 5.74 3.29 -30.36
N THR A 333 4.90 3.73 -29.42
CA THR A 333 5.14 3.58 -27.97
C THR A 333 5.11 2.12 -27.54
N ILE A 334 4.09 1.37 -27.91
CA ILE A 334 3.95 -0.06 -27.59
C ILE A 334 5.12 -0.86 -28.20
N ASP A 335 5.46 -0.59 -29.45
CA ASP A 335 6.57 -1.27 -30.13
C ASP A 335 7.91 -0.95 -29.44
N GLY A 336 8.15 0.31 -29.10
CA GLY A 336 9.33 0.73 -28.36
C GLY A 336 9.46 0.08 -27.00
N LEU A 337 8.38 0.10 -26.22
CA LEU A 337 8.35 -0.45 -24.85
C LEU A 337 8.43 -1.98 -24.84
N SER A 338 7.81 -2.67 -25.80
CA SER A 338 7.85 -4.14 -25.88
C SER A 338 9.26 -4.74 -26.05
N LYS A 339 10.25 -3.93 -26.39
CA LYS A 339 11.67 -4.32 -26.48
C LYS A 339 12.33 -4.53 -25.11
N TYR A 340 11.78 -3.95 -24.03
CA TYR A 340 12.28 -4.10 -22.67
C TYR A 340 11.73 -5.37 -22.02
N LYS A 341 12.31 -6.52 -22.35
CA LYS A 341 11.78 -7.87 -22.04
C LYS A 341 11.60 -8.18 -20.55
N ASN A 342 12.39 -7.54 -19.67
CA ASN A 342 12.30 -7.76 -18.22
C ASN A 342 11.29 -6.81 -17.52
N SER A 343 10.61 -5.97 -18.30
CA SER A 343 9.58 -5.05 -17.80
C SER A 343 8.21 -5.50 -18.30
N MET A 344 7.15 -5.13 -17.57
CA MET A 344 5.77 -5.45 -17.92
C MET A 344 5.01 -4.15 -18.19
N PHE A 345 4.29 -4.12 -19.30
CA PHE A 345 3.49 -2.97 -19.72
C PHE A 345 2.02 -3.36 -19.82
N VAL A 346 1.16 -2.53 -19.24
CA VAL A 346 -0.30 -2.72 -19.26
C VAL A 346 -0.93 -1.47 -19.85
N PHE A 347 -1.67 -1.63 -20.92
CA PHE A 347 -2.38 -0.55 -21.60
C PHE A 347 -3.86 -0.81 -21.66
N SER A 348 -4.67 0.25 -21.70
CA SER A 348 -6.01 0.18 -22.26
C SER A 348 -6.09 1.03 -23.54
N THR A 349 -6.94 0.62 -24.45
CA THR A 349 -7.23 1.40 -25.66
C THR A 349 -8.63 1.09 -26.20
N HIS A 350 -9.24 2.09 -26.83
CA HIS A 350 -10.45 1.95 -27.63
C HIS A 350 -10.20 2.31 -29.10
N LEU A 351 -8.93 2.50 -29.51
CA LEU A 351 -8.53 2.86 -30.85
C LEU A 351 -8.63 1.65 -31.81
N ASN A 352 -9.75 1.47 -32.49
CA ASN A 352 -9.95 0.36 -33.44
C ASN A 352 -8.96 0.40 -34.61
N LEU A 353 -8.40 1.58 -34.96
CA LEU A 353 -7.43 1.74 -36.04
C LEU A 353 -6.15 0.91 -35.86
N ILE A 354 -5.78 0.56 -34.63
CA ILE A 354 -4.55 -0.18 -34.34
C ILE A 354 -4.77 -1.69 -34.14
N GLU A 355 -6.02 -2.20 -34.26
CA GLU A 355 -6.37 -3.61 -34.05
C GLU A 355 -5.45 -4.56 -34.83
N ASN A 356 -5.36 -4.38 -36.16
CA ASN A 356 -4.57 -5.26 -37.03
C ASN A 356 -3.09 -5.30 -36.65
N TYR A 357 -2.52 -4.21 -36.17
CA TYR A 357 -1.15 -4.16 -35.68
C TYR A 357 -1.02 -4.95 -34.38
N LEU A 358 -1.92 -4.73 -33.42
CA LEU A 358 -1.84 -5.35 -32.08
C LEU A 358 -2.06 -6.87 -32.14
N VAL A 359 -3.01 -7.34 -32.94
CA VAL A 359 -3.32 -8.76 -33.11
C VAL A 359 -2.14 -9.55 -33.65
N ASN A 360 -1.35 -8.96 -34.54
CA ASN A 360 -0.20 -9.61 -35.19
C ASN A 360 1.12 -9.51 -34.40
N ASN A 361 1.16 -8.75 -33.31
CA ASN A 361 2.37 -8.56 -32.51
C ASN A 361 2.54 -9.69 -31.48
N LYS A 362 3.59 -10.49 -31.61
CA LYS A 362 3.87 -11.66 -30.77
C LYS A 362 4.19 -11.31 -29.30
N ASN A 363 4.59 -10.08 -29.00
CA ASN A 363 4.93 -9.62 -27.65
C ASN A 363 3.71 -9.17 -26.85
N ILE A 364 2.54 -9.10 -27.50
CA ILE A 364 1.32 -8.54 -26.94
C ILE A 364 0.33 -9.65 -26.57
N MET A 365 -0.25 -9.54 -25.39
CA MET A 365 -1.44 -10.26 -24.96
C MET A 365 -2.64 -9.32 -25.04
N LEU A 366 -3.60 -9.62 -25.88
CA LEU A 366 -4.84 -8.88 -25.97
C LEU A 366 -5.87 -9.47 -25.02
N LEU A 367 -6.47 -8.64 -24.21
CA LEU A 367 -7.54 -9.00 -23.28
C LEU A 367 -8.74 -8.09 -23.49
N ASN A 368 -9.92 -8.66 -23.34
CA ASN A 368 -11.16 -7.88 -23.23
C ASN A 368 -11.99 -8.38 -22.04
N LEU A 369 -12.92 -7.55 -21.58
CA LEU A 369 -13.91 -7.96 -20.61
C LEU A 369 -15.20 -8.36 -21.38
N GLU A 370 -15.63 -9.59 -21.16
CA GLU A 370 -16.74 -10.17 -21.85
C GLU A 370 -18.01 -9.37 -21.61
N SER A 371 -18.62 -8.98 -22.70
CA SER A 371 -19.95 -8.37 -22.74
C SER A 371 -20.71 -8.89 -23.93
N TYR A 372 -21.99 -9.07 -23.80
CA TYR A 372 -22.87 -9.55 -24.88
C TYR A 372 -24.21 -8.83 -24.87
N LEU A 373 -24.82 -8.82 -26.03
CA LEU A 373 -26.16 -8.27 -26.23
C LEU A 373 -27.12 -9.45 -26.43
N THR A 374 -28.12 -9.56 -25.56
CA THR A 374 -29.23 -10.55 -25.69
C THR A 374 -30.54 -9.81 -25.59
N ASP A 375 -31.42 -9.99 -26.56
CA ASP A 375 -32.74 -9.35 -26.59
C ASP A 375 -32.72 -7.83 -26.38
N ASN A 376 -31.75 -7.14 -26.98
CA ASN A 376 -31.46 -5.70 -26.78
C ASN A 376 -31.04 -5.31 -25.34
N GLU A 377 -30.71 -6.28 -24.49
CA GLU A 377 -30.13 -6.01 -23.18
C GLU A 377 -28.62 -6.27 -23.19
N LEU A 378 -27.88 -5.26 -22.77
CA LEU A 378 -26.42 -5.32 -22.64
C LEU A 378 -26.04 -5.91 -21.28
N THR A 379 -25.36 -7.03 -21.32
CA THR A 379 -24.86 -7.72 -20.11
C THR A 379 -23.36 -7.68 -20.06
N PHE A 380 -22.82 -7.25 -18.91
CA PHE A 380 -21.40 -7.27 -18.59
C PHE A 380 -21.12 -8.41 -17.61
N THR A 381 -20.30 -9.38 -18.01
CA THR A 381 -19.92 -10.49 -17.13
C THR A 381 -18.73 -10.14 -16.24
N TYR A 382 -17.97 -9.11 -16.59
CA TYR A 382 -16.72 -8.71 -15.96
C TYR A 382 -15.65 -9.81 -15.97
N LYS A 383 -15.77 -10.82 -16.84
CA LYS A 383 -14.82 -11.89 -17.05
C LYS A 383 -13.81 -11.52 -18.13
N LEU A 384 -12.52 -11.75 -17.84
CA LEU A 384 -11.44 -11.58 -18.81
C LEU A 384 -11.51 -12.68 -19.88
N LYS A 385 -11.37 -12.27 -21.12
CA LYS A 385 -11.20 -13.14 -22.29
C LYS A 385 -10.02 -12.67 -23.15
N GLU A 386 -9.34 -13.59 -23.77
CA GLU A 386 -8.32 -13.27 -24.77
C GLU A 386 -8.96 -12.76 -26.07
N GLY A 387 -8.28 -11.80 -26.71
CA GLY A 387 -8.66 -11.25 -27.99
C GLY A 387 -9.20 -9.82 -27.95
N TRP A 388 -9.56 -9.32 -29.13
CA TRP A 388 -10.11 -7.97 -29.34
C TRP A 388 -11.61 -7.95 -29.09
N SER A 389 -12.11 -6.88 -28.44
CA SER A 389 -13.55 -6.65 -28.27
C SER A 389 -14.14 -6.03 -29.53
N LYS A 390 -15.17 -6.65 -30.09
CA LYS A 390 -15.87 -6.16 -31.30
C LYS A 390 -17.17 -5.41 -31.01
N LEU A 391 -17.58 -5.28 -29.76
CA LEU A 391 -18.88 -4.72 -29.38
C LEU A 391 -18.85 -3.18 -29.34
N GLU A 392 -19.62 -2.51 -30.20
CA GLU A 392 -19.77 -1.05 -30.25
C GLU A 392 -20.92 -0.60 -29.33
N ILE A 393 -20.66 -0.56 -28.02
CA ILE A 393 -21.67 -0.30 -26.99
C ILE A 393 -22.29 1.12 -27.11
N GLY A 394 -21.51 2.11 -27.54
CA GLY A 394 -21.98 3.49 -27.66
C GLY A 394 -23.22 3.63 -28.55
N LYS A 395 -23.20 2.99 -29.73
CA LYS A 395 -24.34 3.00 -30.65
C LYS A 395 -25.56 2.25 -30.08
N ILE A 396 -25.31 1.11 -29.46
CA ILE A 396 -26.37 0.30 -28.83
C ILE A 396 -27.09 1.09 -27.73
N LEU A 397 -26.36 1.80 -26.87
CA LEU A 397 -26.94 2.65 -25.85
C LEU A 397 -27.70 3.83 -26.44
N PHE A 398 -27.15 4.48 -27.47
CA PHE A 398 -27.80 5.58 -28.17
C PHE A 398 -29.17 5.17 -28.73
N ASP A 399 -29.25 3.98 -29.37
CA ASP A 399 -30.46 3.41 -29.89
C ASP A 399 -31.43 3.00 -28.77
N LYS A 400 -30.95 2.36 -27.72
CA LYS A 400 -31.74 1.93 -26.56
C LYS A 400 -32.42 3.10 -25.83
N TYR A 401 -31.79 4.24 -25.72
CA TYR A 401 -32.38 5.45 -25.16
C TYR A 401 -33.29 6.21 -26.12
N GLY A 402 -33.57 5.67 -27.31
CA GLY A 402 -34.50 6.25 -28.29
C GLY A 402 -34.03 7.59 -28.85
N LEU A 403 -32.72 7.90 -28.76
CA LEU A 403 -32.17 9.21 -29.17
C LEU A 403 -32.34 9.45 -30.68
N ASN A 404 -32.32 8.39 -31.51
CA ASN A 404 -32.55 8.48 -32.93
C ASN A 404 -33.99 8.98 -33.22
N ASP A 405 -35.00 8.54 -32.45
CA ASP A 405 -36.39 8.95 -32.66
C ASP A 405 -36.63 10.38 -32.15
N LEU A 406 -36.00 10.76 -31.04
CA LEU A 406 -36.04 12.11 -30.50
C LEU A 406 -35.40 13.14 -31.46
N LEU A 407 -34.28 12.77 -32.10
CA LEU A 407 -33.58 13.64 -33.08
C LEU A 407 -34.37 13.79 -34.41
N LYS A 408 -35.25 12.86 -34.75
CA LYS A 408 -36.06 12.94 -35.97
C LYS A 408 -37.39 13.68 -35.78
N GLN A 409 -37.76 14.05 -34.56
CA GLN A 409 -38.97 14.77 -34.22
C GLN A 409 -38.87 16.28 -34.40
N HIS A 410 -37.76 16.80 -34.94
CA HIS A 410 -37.53 18.18 -35.39
C HIS A 410 -37.11 18.20 -36.85
#